data_beb1f9627fcc1f7f4c583ec5d8107dcb
#
_entry.id   beb1f9627fcc1f7f4c583ec5d8107dcb
#
_cell.length_a   1.000
_cell.length_b   1.000
_cell.length_c   1.000
_cell.angle_alpha   90.00
_cell.angle_beta   90.00
_cell.angle_gamma   90.00
#
_symmetry.space_group_name_H-M   'P 1'
#
loop_
_entity.id
_entity.type
_entity.pdbx_description
1 polymer ?
#
loop_
_entity_poly.entity_id
_entity_poly.type
_entity_poly.pdbx_seq_one_letter_code
_entity_poly.pdbx_strand_id
1 'polypeptide(L)'
;MFYDYGYTNFGFVGNGFDGLGKMNNHLYGLGIDYLFNFIDNAKKHSSVGFYVGFALAGSSWVGSGLGMWVSQRDFINNYLTDYQAKMHTSFFQIPLNFGVRVNVDRHNGFEMGLKIPLAVNSFYETHGKGLNTSLFFKRLVMFNVSYVYSF
;
A
#
# COMPACT_ATOMS: atom_id res chain seq x y z
N MET A 1 -12.58 -7.06 6.22
CA MET A 1 -11.96 -5.75 6.57
C MET A 1 -10.51 -5.99 6.91
N PHE A 2 -9.60 -5.13 6.48
CA PHE A 2 -8.16 -5.29 6.75
C PHE A 2 -7.51 -3.94 7.03
N TYR A 3 -6.39 -4.00 7.71
CA TYR A 3 -5.48 -2.89 7.92
C TYR A 3 -4.05 -3.40 7.78
N ASP A 4 -3.28 -2.79 6.89
CA ASP A 4 -1.87 -3.12 6.67
C ASP A 4 -1.00 -1.90 6.97
N TYR A 5 0.05 -2.12 7.70
CA TYR A 5 1.07 -1.12 7.99
C TYR A 5 2.35 -1.45 7.25
N GLY A 6 2.96 -0.44 6.67
CA GLY A 6 4.25 -0.58 6.03
C GLY A 6 5.19 0.56 6.37
N TYR A 7 6.38 0.19 6.73
CA TYR A 7 7.49 1.08 6.98
C TYR A 7 8.44 1.08 5.79
N THR A 8 8.83 2.26 5.34
CA THR A 8 9.82 2.40 4.27
C THR A 8 10.82 3.48 4.67
N ASN A 9 12.09 3.12 4.65
CA ASN A 9 13.17 4.07 4.84
C ASN A 9 13.77 4.36 3.45
N PHE A 10 13.55 5.56 2.95
CA PHE A 10 14.17 6.03 1.73
C PHE A 10 15.56 6.60 2.06
N GLY A 11 16.52 5.73 2.33
CA GLY A 11 17.91 6.11 2.39
C GLY A 11 18.47 6.18 0.96
N PHE A 12 18.64 7.35 0.40
CA PHE A 12 19.45 7.52 -0.80
C PHE A 12 20.92 7.54 -0.40
N VAL A 13 21.64 6.48 -0.78
CA VAL A 13 23.08 6.48 -0.75
C VAL A 13 23.55 7.17 -2.04
N GLY A 14 23.88 8.46 -1.95
CA GLY A 14 24.51 9.18 -3.06
C GLY A 14 24.12 10.65 -3.14
N ASN A 15 25.03 11.51 -2.78
CA ASN A 15 25.12 12.93 -3.12
C ASN A 15 23.80 13.74 -3.22
N GLY A 16 23.30 14.24 -2.12
CA GLY A 16 22.47 15.43 -2.08
C GLY A 16 20.97 15.27 -1.79
N PHE A 17 20.45 14.07 -1.52
CA PHE A 17 19.06 13.86 -1.15
C PHE A 17 18.89 13.05 0.16
N ASP A 18 19.52 13.47 1.21
CA ASP A 18 19.30 12.92 2.57
C ASP A 18 17.90 13.23 3.13
N GLY A 19 17.00 13.78 2.31
CA GLY A 19 15.76 14.40 2.75
C GLY A 19 14.49 13.58 2.66
N LEU A 20 14.48 12.38 2.05
CA LEU A 20 13.23 11.62 1.92
C LEU A 20 12.78 10.97 3.24
N GLY A 21 13.69 10.78 4.19
CA GLY A 21 13.39 10.35 5.54
C GLY A 21 12.63 9.04 5.64
N LYS A 22 12.01 8.85 6.78
CA LYS A 22 11.19 7.68 7.09
C LYS A 22 9.75 7.95 6.69
N MET A 23 9.16 7.09 5.89
CA MET A 23 7.76 7.18 5.48
C MET A 23 7.03 5.89 5.85
N ASN A 24 5.87 6.05 6.46
CA ASN A 24 4.96 4.98 6.79
C ASN A 24 3.79 5.03 5.81
N ASN A 25 3.35 3.87 5.38
CA ASN A 25 2.15 3.73 4.58
C ASN A 25 1.12 2.90 5.34
N HIS A 26 -0.05 3.46 5.51
CA HIS A 26 -1.21 2.80 6.09
C HIS A 26 -2.17 2.46 4.96
N LEU A 27 -2.51 1.19 4.83
CA LEU A 27 -3.51 0.70 3.88
C LEU A 27 -4.66 0.07 4.66
N TYR A 28 -5.88 0.52 4.42
CA TYR A 28 -7.08 0.05 5.12
C TYR A 28 -8.23 -0.08 4.15
N GLY A 29 -9.03 -1.14 4.30
CA GLY A 29 -10.11 -1.37 3.36
C GLY A 29 -10.97 -2.60 3.60
N LEU A 30 -11.80 -2.86 2.61
CA LEU A 30 -12.67 -4.01 2.53
C LEU A 30 -12.29 -4.82 1.30
N GLY A 31 -12.20 -6.13 1.46
CA GLY A 31 -11.87 -7.06 0.38
C GLY A 31 -12.83 -8.23 0.33
N ILE A 32 -12.87 -8.84 -0.82
CA ILE A 32 -13.57 -10.10 -1.10
C ILE A 32 -12.55 -11.03 -1.72
N ASP A 33 -12.37 -12.19 -1.08
CA ASP A 33 -11.48 -13.23 -1.53
C ASP A 33 -12.29 -14.49 -1.85
N TYR A 34 -12.01 -15.09 -2.99
CA TYR A 34 -12.54 -16.38 -3.38
C TYR A 34 -11.53 -17.46 -3.00
N LEU A 35 -11.98 -18.47 -2.23
CA LEU A 35 -11.16 -19.53 -1.69
C LEU A 35 -11.41 -20.84 -2.46
N PHE A 36 -10.33 -21.43 -2.94
CA PHE A 36 -10.32 -22.74 -3.59
C PHE A 36 -9.62 -23.75 -2.68
N ASN A 37 -10.38 -24.64 -2.06
CA ASN A 37 -9.82 -25.72 -1.25
C ASN A 37 -9.46 -26.90 -2.17
N PHE A 38 -8.21 -27.36 -2.12
CA PHE A 38 -7.74 -28.55 -2.84
C PHE A 38 -7.46 -29.73 -1.90
N ILE A 39 -7.33 -29.48 -0.60
CA ILE A 39 -7.31 -30.51 0.43
C ILE A 39 -8.39 -30.15 1.45
N ASP A 40 -9.34 -31.03 1.65
CA ASP A 40 -10.38 -30.87 2.65
C ASP A 40 -10.52 -32.17 3.44
N ASN A 41 -10.21 -32.12 4.72
CA ASN A 41 -10.37 -33.23 5.64
C ASN A 41 -11.56 -32.96 6.56
N ALA A 42 -12.74 -33.39 6.12
CA ALA A 42 -13.99 -33.21 6.84
C ALA A 42 -13.98 -33.77 8.28
N LYS A 43 -13.21 -34.85 8.54
CA LYS A 43 -13.12 -35.44 9.89
C LYS A 43 -12.30 -34.57 10.86
N LYS A 44 -11.28 -33.91 10.39
CA LYS A 44 -10.41 -33.03 11.21
C LYS A 44 -10.78 -31.55 11.08
N HIS A 45 -11.78 -31.21 10.27
CA HIS A 45 -12.14 -29.83 9.96
C HIS A 45 -10.94 -28.97 9.52
N SER A 46 -9.97 -29.60 8.85
CA SER A 46 -8.78 -28.95 8.35
C SER A 46 -8.80 -28.90 6.83
N SER A 47 -8.45 -27.75 6.27
CA SER A 47 -8.39 -27.59 4.82
C SER A 47 -7.18 -26.76 4.41
N VAL A 48 -6.70 -27.02 3.20
CA VAL A 48 -5.67 -26.21 2.56
C VAL A 48 -6.20 -25.77 1.21
N GLY A 49 -6.10 -24.49 0.95
CA GLY A 49 -6.56 -23.92 -0.29
C GLY A 49 -5.73 -22.71 -0.69
N PHE A 50 -5.98 -22.22 -1.89
CA PHE A 50 -5.49 -20.91 -2.28
C PHE A 50 -6.66 -19.95 -2.43
N TYR A 51 -6.37 -18.68 -2.22
CA TYR A 51 -7.34 -17.62 -2.39
C TYR A 51 -6.86 -16.60 -3.42
N VAL A 52 -7.82 -16.02 -4.09
CA VAL A 52 -7.63 -14.86 -4.96
C VAL A 52 -8.77 -13.90 -4.73
N GLY A 53 -8.46 -12.63 -4.67
CA GLY A 53 -9.48 -11.60 -4.45
C GLY A 53 -9.00 -10.21 -4.76
N PHE A 54 -9.87 -9.27 -4.51
CA PHE A 54 -9.57 -7.85 -4.66
C PHE A 54 -10.18 -7.07 -3.50
N ALA A 55 -9.66 -5.86 -3.31
CA ALA A 55 -10.16 -4.99 -2.27
C ALA A 55 -10.31 -3.55 -2.76
N LEU A 56 -11.13 -2.79 -2.04
CA LEU A 56 -11.20 -1.35 -2.11
C LEU A 56 -10.55 -0.79 -0.86
N ALA A 57 -9.52 0.02 -1.04
CA ALA A 57 -8.70 0.47 0.07
C ALA A 57 -8.36 1.96 -0.02
N GLY A 58 -8.24 2.59 1.15
CA GLY A 58 -7.56 3.87 1.31
C GLY A 58 -6.09 3.63 1.63
N SER A 59 -5.23 4.41 1.02
CA SER A 59 -3.78 4.43 1.30
C SER A 59 -3.40 5.80 1.81
N SER A 60 -2.69 5.86 2.94
CA SER A 60 -2.19 7.11 3.51
C SER A 60 -0.70 7.01 3.80
N TRP A 61 0.04 8.03 3.39
CA TRP A 61 1.47 8.18 3.64
C TRP A 61 1.71 9.20 4.73
N VAL A 62 2.46 8.81 5.77
CA VAL A 62 2.78 9.65 6.93
C VAL A 62 4.26 9.46 7.29
N GLY A 63 4.96 10.53 7.62
CA GLY A 63 6.34 10.41 8.08
C GLY A 63 7.12 11.71 8.06
N SER A 64 8.35 11.67 8.58
CA SER A 64 9.24 12.82 8.66
C SER A 64 9.70 13.34 7.29
N GLY A 65 9.72 12.48 6.28
CA GLY A 65 10.08 12.86 4.91
C GLY A 65 9.06 13.78 4.23
N LEU A 66 7.82 13.84 4.74
CA LEU A 66 6.78 14.71 4.18
C LEU A 66 7.10 16.21 4.35
N GLY A 67 7.77 16.57 5.43
CA GLY A 67 8.07 17.98 5.74
C GLY A 67 8.86 18.69 4.63
N MET A 68 9.81 18.01 4.03
CA MET A 68 10.58 18.55 2.91
C MET A 68 9.68 18.82 1.68
N TRP A 69 8.81 17.90 1.35
CA TRP A 69 7.88 18.02 0.21
C TRP A 69 6.83 19.11 0.42
N VAL A 70 6.35 19.24 1.66
CA VAL A 70 5.44 20.33 2.05
C VAL A 70 6.14 21.68 1.89
N SER A 71 7.35 21.81 2.42
CA SER A 71 8.14 23.06 2.28
C SER A 71 8.43 23.41 0.82
N GLN A 72 8.76 22.42 0.00
CA GLN A 72 9.01 22.61 -1.42
C GLN A 72 7.73 23.03 -2.17
N ARG A 73 6.59 22.39 -1.88
CA ARG A 73 5.29 22.80 -2.44
C ARG A 73 4.96 24.24 -2.08
N ASP A 74 5.13 24.61 -0.81
CA ASP A 74 4.80 25.95 -0.31
C ASP A 74 5.75 27.00 -0.90
N PHE A 75 7.02 26.68 -1.07
CA PHE A 75 7.97 27.54 -1.75
C PHE A 75 7.57 27.79 -3.20
N ILE A 76 7.25 26.74 -3.96
CA ILE A 76 6.83 26.87 -5.36
C ILE A 76 5.56 27.70 -5.46
N ASN A 77 4.55 27.41 -4.65
CA ASN A 77 3.25 28.06 -4.74
C ASN A 77 3.27 29.54 -4.26
N ASN A 78 4.18 29.90 -3.37
CA ASN A 78 4.25 31.25 -2.82
C ASN A 78 5.23 32.18 -3.56
N TYR A 79 6.27 31.62 -4.18
CA TYR A 79 7.34 32.43 -4.76
C TYR A 79 7.49 32.29 -6.28
N LEU A 80 6.88 31.27 -6.89
CA LEU A 80 6.98 31.03 -8.34
C LEU A 80 5.61 31.20 -9.00
N THR A 81 5.33 32.37 -9.53
CA THR A 81 4.03 32.77 -10.10
C THR A 81 3.55 31.90 -11.27
N ASP A 82 4.49 31.29 -12.01
CA ASP A 82 4.20 30.50 -13.21
C ASP A 82 4.19 28.98 -12.91
N TYR A 83 4.31 28.57 -11.66
CA TYR A 83 4.38 27.16 -11.24
C TYR A 83 3.38 26.86 -10.14
N GLN A 84 2.83 25.65 -10.20
CA GLN A 84 1.96 25.11 -9.16
C GLN A 84 2.43 23.73 -8.75
N ALA A 85 2.56 23.49 -7.45
CA ALA A 85 2.88 22.18 -6.90
C ALA A 85 1.70 21.64 -6.08
N LYS A 86 1.38 20.37 -6.30
CA LYS A 86 0.35 19.64 -5.57
C LYS A 86 0.95 18.40 -4.93
N MET A 87 0.47 18.06 -3.75
CA MET A 87 0.91 16.91 -2.99
C MET A 87 -0.30 16.11 -2.51
N HIS A 88 -0.28 14.81 -2.79
CA HIS A 88 -1.31 13.89 -2.37
C HIS A 88 -0.72 12.85 -1.43
N THR A 89 -1.12 12.86 -0.17
CA THR A 89 -0.66 11.92 0.85
C THR A 89 -1.63 10.77 1.07
N SER A 90 -2.86 10.91 0.58
CA SER A 90 -3.90 9.89 0.70
C SER A 90 -4.59 9.69 -0.62
N PHE A 91 -4.81 8.44 -0.99
CA PHE A 91 -5.46 8.08 -2.25
C PHE A 91 -6.14 6.71 -2.17
N PHE A 92 -7.03 6.50 -3.11
CA PHE A 92 -7.73 5.23 -3.26
C PHE A 92 -6.85 4.19 -3.94
N GLN A 93 -6.96 2.93 -3.48
CA GLN A 93 -6.21 1.79 -3.99
C GLN A 93 -7.14 0.61 -4.27
N ILE A 94 -6.79 -0.17 -5.28
CA ILE A 94 -7.43 -1.45 -5.58
C ILE A 94 -6.34 -2.52 -5.53
N PRO A 95 -6.06 -3.13 -4.38
CA PRO A 95 -5.13 -4.25 -4.31
C PRO A 95 -5.76 -5.55 -4.79
N LEU A 96 -5.00 -6.30 -5.57
CA LEU A 96 -5.25 -7.69 -5.90
C LEU A 96 -4.57 -8.55 -4.83
N ASN A 97 -5.32 -9.50 -4.26
CA ASN A 97 -4.84 -10.41 -3.22
C ASN A 97 -4.75 -11.82 -3.79
N PHE A 98 -3.70 -12.55 -3.48
CA PHE A 98 -3.63 -13.98 -3.74
C PHE A 98 -2.66 -14.66 -2.77
N GLY A 99 -2.96 -15.90 -2.42
CA GLY A 99 -2.13 -16.62 -1.46
C GLY A 99 -2.69 -17.99 -1.12
N VAL A 100 -2.15 -18.54 -0.04
CA VAL A 100 -2.55 -19.83 0.49
C VAL A 100 -3.19 -19.63 1.85
N ARG A 101 -4.29 -20.36 2.09
CA ARG A 101 -4.95 -20.46 3.39
C ARG A 101 -4.88 -21.88 3.89
N VAL A 102 -4.52 -22.04 5.16
CA VAL A 102 -4.53 -23.30 5.88
C VAL A 102 -5.48 -23.16 7.06
N ASN A 103 -6.60 -23.87 7.04
CA ASN A 103 -7.49 -23.97 8.20
C ASN A 103 -7.04 -25.18 9.01
N VAL A 104 -6.74 -24.96 10.27
CA VAL A 104 -6.27 -26.00 11.19
C VAL A 104 -7.44 -26.71 11.85
N ASP A 105 -8.50 -25.95 12.14
CA ASP A 105 -9.77 -26.45 12.68
C ASP A 105 -10.96 -25.59 12.16
N ARG A 106 -12.14 -25.74 12.76
CA ARG A 106 -13.36 -25.01 12.36
C ARG A 106 -13.23 -23.48 12.43
N HIS A 107 -12.43 -22.99 13.37
CA HIS A 107 -12.40 -21.58 13.71
C HIS A 107 -11.08 -20.91 13.39
N ASN A 108 -9.98 -21.67 13.33
CA ASN A 108 -8.63 -21.13 13.25
C ASN A 108 -7.97 -21.44 11.92
N GLY A 109 -7.46 -20.42 11.27
CA GLY A 109 -6.72 -20.53 10.03
C GLY A 109 -5.56 -19.55 9.96
N PHE A 110 -4.66 -19.83 9.06
CA PHE A 110 -3.53 -18.96 8.70
C PHE A 110 -3.54 -18.71 7.20
N GLU A 111 -3.28 -17.47 6.85
CA GLU A 111 -3.09 -17.05 5.46
C GLU A 111 -1.70 -16.51 5.26
N MET A 112 -1.14 -16.84 4.11
CA MET A 112 0.10 -16.29 3.63
C MET A 112 -0.08 -15.90 2.17
N GLY A 113 0.21 -14.66 1.81
CA GLY A 113 -0.08 -14.20 0.47
C GLY A 113 0.64 -12.94 0.06
N LEU A 114 0.27 -12.50 -1.13
CA LEU A 114 0.78 -11.30 -1.77
C LEU A 114 -0.38 -10.37 -2.09
N LYS A 115 -0.17 -9.09 -1.87
CA LYS A 115 -1.07 -8.01 -2.30
C LYS A 115 -0.36 -7.13 -3.30
N ILE A 116 -0.97 -6.94 -4.45
CA ILE A 116 -0.46 -6.10 -5.54
C ILE A 116 -1.40 -4.91 -5.71
N PRO A 117 -0.99 -3.69 -5.34
CA PRO A 117 -1.77 -2.49 -5.62
C PRO A 117 -1.82 -2.25 -7.12
N LEU A 118 -3.01 -2.19 -7.70
CA LEU A 118 -3.21 -1.99 -9.13
C LEU A 118 -3.20 -0.51 -9.52
N ALA A 119 -3.67 0.37 -8.64
CA ALA A 119 -3.69 1.80 -8.90
C ALA A 119 -2.33 2.44 -8.65
N VAL A 120 -1.93 3.33 -9.55
CA VAL A 120 -0.75 4.18 -9.42
C VAL A 120 -1.24 5.62 -9.32
N ASN A 121 -0.94 6.28 -8.20
CA ASN A 121 -1.31 7.66 -7.98
C ASN A 121 -0.06 8.51 -7.82
N SER A 122 -0.11 9.72 -8.34
CA SER A 122 0.98 10.68 -8.15
C SER A 122 0.97 11.18 -6.71
N PHE A 123 2.15 11.17 -6.11
CA PHE A 123 2.38 11.70 -4.77
C PHE A 123 2.64 13.20 -4.80
N TYR A 124 3.42 13.65 -5.76
CA TYR A 124 3.81 15.04 -5.92
C TYR A 124 3.81 15.41 -7.39
N GLU A 125 3.18 16.53 -7.71
CA GLU A 125 3.09 17.05 -9.07
C GLU A 125 3.48 18.52 -9.08
N THR A 126 4.27 18.90 -10.07
CA THR A 126 4.60 20.29 -10.36
C THR A 126 4.22 20.57 -11.80
N HIS A 127 3.43 21.63 -12.00
CA HIS A 127 3.03 22.13 -13.30
C HIS A 127 3.52 23.56 -13.47
N GLY A 128 4.12 23.86 -14.62
CA GLY A 128 4.59 25.19 -14.93
C GLY A 128 5.07 25.35 -16.37
N LYS A 129 5.45 26.58 -16.76
CA LYS A 129 5.94 26.89 -18.10
C LYS A 129 7.16 26.04 -18.48
N GLY A 130 6.91 24.99 -19.28
CA GLY A 130 7.95 24.16 -19.87
C GLY A 130 8.50 23.05 -18.96
N LEU A 131 7.99 22.90 -17.71
CA LEU A 131 8.38 21.83 -16.81
C LEU A 131 7.15 21.23 -16.12
N ASN A 132 6.85 19.98 -16.47
CA ASN A 132 5.85 19.18 -15.77
C ASN A 132 6.58 17.98 -15.16
N THR A 133 6.58 17.88 -13.84
CA THR A 133 7.22 16.77 -13.12
C THR A 133 6.20 16.10 -12.23
N SER A 134 6.12 14.78 -12.30
CA SER A 134 5.28 13.98 -11.42
C SER A 134 6.14 12.91 -10.73
N LEU A 135 6.00 12.82 -9.41
CA LEU A 135 6.64 11.80 -8.60
C LEU A 135 5.60 10.82 -8.10
N PHE A 136 5.87 9.54 -8.31
CA PHE A 136 4.98 8.46 -7.92
C PHE A 136 5.64 7.61 -6.82
N PHE A 137 4.91 7.37 -5.74
CA PHE A 137 5.27 6.34 -4.79
C PHE A 137 4.33 5.14 -5.00
N LYS A 138 4.91 4.02 -5.39
CA LYS A 138 4.17 2.78 -5.58
C LYS A 138 4.81 1.66 -4.79
N ARG A 139 4.00 0.95 -4.02
CA ARG A 139 4.37 -0.40 -3.56
C ARG A 139 4.12 -1.37 -4.71
N LEU A 140 5.14 -2.15 -5.06
CA LEU A 140 5.01 -3.14 -6.14
C LEU A 140 4.26 -4.37 -5.63
N VAL A 141 4.69 -4.90 -4.49
CA VAL A 141 4.13 -6.11 -3.89
C VAL A 141 4.25 -5.99 -2.37
N MET A 142 3.23 -6.45 -1.67
CA MET A 142 3.23 -6.59 -0.22
C MET A 142 3.07 -8.07 0.14
N PHE A 143 3.96 -8.60 0.95
CA PHE A 143 3.80 -9.91 1.56
C PHE A 143 2.98 -9.78 2.84
N ASN A 144 1.98 -10.64 3.01
CA ASN A 144 1.16 -10.66 4.22
C ASN A 144 1.09 -12.06 4.82
N VAL A 145 1.06 -12.08 6.14
CA VAL A 145 0.70 -13.25 6.94
C VAL A 145 -0.43 -12.82 7.85
N SER A 146 -1.49 -13.60 7.86
CA SER A 146 -2.70 -13.26 8.62
C SER A 146 -3.19 -14.48 9.39
N TYR A 147 -3.71 -14.23 10.58
CA TYR A 147 -4.52 -15.18 11.31
C TYR A 147 -5.99 -14.93 10.98
N VAL A 148 -6.72 -16.00 10.68
CA VAL A 148 -8.14 -15.96 10.31
C VAL A 148 -8.95 -16.69 11.36
N TYR A 149 -9.93 -16.03 11.90
CA TYR A 149 -10.92 -16.63 12.78
C TYR A 149 -12.27 -16.69 12.08
N SER A 150 -12.85 -17.89 11.99
CA SER A 150 -14.18 -18.12 11.39
C SER A 150 -15.21 -18.38 12.51
N PHE A 151 -16.35 -17.74 12.41
CA PHE A 151 -17.44 -17.84 13.38
C PHE A 151 -18.39 -18.98 13.03
#